data_a2ac48180a675f8349b4db70ffd6079c
#
_entry.id   a2ac48180a675f8349b4db70ffd6079c
#
_cell.length_a   1.000
_cell.length_b   1.000
_cell.length_c   1.000
_cell.angle_alpha   90.00
_cell.angle_beta   90.00
_cell.angle_gamma   90.00
#
_symmetry.space_group_name_H-M   'P 1'
#
loop_
_entity.id
_entity.type
_entity.pdbx_description
1 polymer ?
#
loop_
_entity_poly.entity_id
_entity_poly.type
_entity_poly.pdbx_seq_one_letter_code
_entity_poly.pdbx_strand_id
1 'polypeptide(L)'
;QDISGFINGANGFHDGYKLVVIDTVGRAMQGVNENAQEHASAFTKMVEVIQHELGATVLALHHTGHGDKSRSRGSSVFGADVDTEIKLERREKNHTISLTMTKQKDAAEWEKKKYIRLNEVHLTLETKSLVAIKATENEYPKGDKYHPTEGDQEEATSTLNEVVIETLEPDKSKKWSNNAMAEAVAKDARIKIGSSQLRQKHLKELGEDSSQPASQYYNLETGMWCYGDN
;
A
#
# COMPACT_ATOMS: atom_id res chain seq x y z
N GLN A 1 -8.21 -20.83 -24.28
CA GLN A 1 -6.90 -20.38 -24.81
C GLN A 1 -6.08 -21.62 -25.12
N ASP A 2 -5.40 -21.61 -26.28
CA ASP A 2 -4.56 -22.72 -26.70
C ASP A 2 -3.23 -22.71 -25.93
N ILE A 3 -3.14 -23.52 -24.88
CA ILE A 3 -1.93 -23.69 -24.09
C ILE A 3 -0.81 -24.39 -24.87
N SER A 4 -1.17 -25.18 -25.87
CA SER A 4 -0.19 -25.93 -26.69
C SER A 4 0.74 -25.00 -27.44
N GLY A 5 0.22 -23.88 -27.96
CA GLY A 5 1.02 -22.85 -28.61
C GLY A 5 2.01 -22.18 -27.66
N PHE A 6 1.60 -21.92 -26.40
CA PHE A 6 2.49 -21.40 -25.36
C PHE A 6 3.61 -22.40 -25.01
N ILE A 7 3.27 -23.66 -24.74
CA ILE A 7 4.22 -24.71 -24.40
C ILE A 7 5.24 -24.94 -25.53
N ASN A 8 4.76 -25.03 -26.79
CA ASN A 8 5.62 -25.20 -27.95
C ASN A 8 6.57 -24.01 -28.15
N GLY A 9 6.08 -22.78 -27.96
CA GLY A 9 6.92 -21.60 -27.99
C GLY A 9 7.97 -21.60 -26.87
N ALA A 10 7.58 -21.97 -25.67
CA ALA A 10 8.47 -22.05 -24.52
C ALA A 10 9.58 -23.13 -24.71
N ASN A 11 9.22 -24.30 -25.21
CA ASN A 11 10.19 -25.40 -25.46
C ASN A 11 11.23 -25.07 -26.54
N GLY A 12 10.99 -24.02 -27.35
CA GLY A 12 11.98 -23.55 -28.33
C GLY A 12 13.17 -22.79 -27.72
N PHE A 13 13.18 -22.47 -26.44
CA PHE A 13 14.28 -21.82 -25.76
C PHE A 13 15.28 -22.84 -25.18
N HIS A 14 16.57 -22.62 -25.46
CA HIS A 14 17.63 -23.60 -25.28
C HIS A 14 17.84 -24.08 -23.83
N ASP A 15 17.57 -23.24 -22.83
CA ASP A 15 17.83 -23.53 -21.41
C ASP A 15 16.55 -23.87 -20.61
N GLY A 16 15.40 -23.89 -21.28
CA GLY A 16 14.09 -24.07 -20.65
C GLY A 16 13.75 -22.96 -19.63
N TYR A 17 12.51 -22.92 -19.22
CA TYR A 17 12.05 -21.99 -18.18
C TYR A 17 12.08 -22.68 -16.82
N LYS A 18 12.52 -21.96 -15.78
CA LYS A 18 12.47 -22.42 -14.38
C LYS A 18 11.30 -21.83 -13.61
N LEU A 19 10.77 -20.72 -14.11
CA LEU A 19 9.65 -20.00 -13.50
C LEU A 19 8.73 -19.47 -14.59
N VAL A 20 7.44 -19.72 -14.44
CA VAL A 20 6.36 -19.11 -15.23
C VAL A 20 5.53 -18.24 -14.29
N VAL A 21 5.35 -16.97 -14.62
CA VAL A 21 4.55 -16.02 -13.83
C VAL A 21 3.24 -15.71 -14.55
N ILE A 22 2.11 -15.93 -13.88
CA ILE A 22 0.76 -15.58 -14.36
C ILE A 22 0.31 -14.30 -13.62
N ASP A 23 0.33 -13.17 -14.30
CA ASP A 23 -0.08 -11.87 -13.77
C ASP A 23 -1.28 -11.33 -14.56
N THR A 24 -2.46 -11.54 -14.10
CA THR A 24 -2.99 -12.18 -12.90
C THR A 24 -3.92 -13.34 -13.29
N VAL A 25 -4.33 -14.19 -12.30
CA VAL A 25 -5.34 -15.24 -12.50
C VAL A 25 -6.59 -14.68 -13.17
N GLY A 26 -7.11 -13.54 -12.68
CA GLY A 26 -8.30 -12.91 -13.28
C GLY A 26 -8.12 -12.51 -14.75
N ARG A 27 -6.93 -12.12 -15.18
CA ARG A 27 -6.64 -11.86 -16.62
C ARG A 27 -6.54 -13.15 -17.42
N ALA A 28 -5.91 -14.17 -16.87
CA ALA A 28 -5.80 -15.47 -17.54
C ALA A 28 -7.17 -16.16 -17.70
N MET A 29 -8.11 -15.86 -16.80
CA MET A 29 -9.48 -16.36 -16.81
C MET A 29 -10.48 -15.38 -17.46
N GLN A 30 -10.02 -14.41 -18.24
CA GLN A 30 -10.92 -13.45 -18.89
C GLN A 30 -11.94 -14.17 -19.79
N GLY A 31 -13.21 -13.81 -19.62
CA GLY A 31 -14.32 -14.40 -20.36
C GLY A 31 -14.99 -15.59 -19.69
N VAL A 32 -14.52 -16.06 -18.53
CA VAL A 32 -15.13 -17.11 -17.73
C VAL A 32 -15.38 -16.66 -16.28
N ASN A 33 -16.28 -17.34 -15.58
CA ASN A 33 -16.61 -17.01 -14.20
C ASN A 33 -15.61 -17.64 -13.24
N GLU A 34 -14.73 -16.83 -12.63
CA GLU A 34 -13.73 -17.32 -11.66
C GLU A 34 -14.34 -17.88 -10.35
N ASN A 35 -15.62 -17.61 -10.07
CA ASN A 35 -16.32 -18.18 -8.92
C ASN A 35 -16.87 -19.59 -9.21
N ALA A 36 -16.99 -19.99 -10.46
CA ALA A 36 -17.44 -21.31 -10.85
C ALA A 36 -16.33 -22.33 -10.61
N GLN A 37 -16.65 -23.39 -9.85
CA GLN A 37 -15.68 -24.43 -9.51
C GLN A 37 -15.07 -25.10 -10.75
N GLU A 38 -15.88 -25.35 -11.77
CA GLU A 38 -15.43 -25.98 -13.02
C GLU A 38 -14.37 -25.15 -13.74
N HIS A 39 -14.53 -23.81 -13.78
CA HIS A 39 -13.57 -22.91 -14.42
C HIS A 39 -12.29 -22.78 -13.59
N ALA A 40 -12.41 -22.73 -12.26
CA ALA A 40 -11.25 -22.74 -11.38
C ALA A 40 -10.45 -24.04 -11.51
N SER A 41 -11.12 -25.20 -11.54
CA SER A 41 -10.47 -26.51 -11.75
C SER A 41 -9.82 -26.63 -13.14
N ALA A 42 -10.43 -26.04 -14.18
CA ALA A 42 -9.82 -26.00 -15.50
C ALA A 42 -8.54 -25.15 -15.51
N PHE A 43 -8.54 -24.04 -14.76
CA PHE A 43 -7.35 -23.19 -14.61
C PHE A 43 -6.23 -23.91 -13.84
N THR A 44 -6.53 -24.54 -12.69
CA THR A 44 -5.52 -25.27 -11.92
C THR A 44 -4.95 -26.45 -12.71
N LYS A 45 -5.79 -27.14 -13.50
CA LYS A 45 -5.35 -28.18 -14.41
C LYS A 45 -4.42 -27.65 -15.51
N MET A 46 -4.69 -26.47 -16.04
CA MET A 46 -3.81 -25.79 -16.99
C MET A 46 -2.45 -25.52 -16.36
N VAL A 47 -2.42 -25.04 -15.10
CA VAL A 47 -1.17 -24.79 -14.36
C VAL A 47 -0.37 -26.08 -14.18
N GLU A 48 -1.00 -27.19 -13.80
CA GLU A 48 -0.36 -28.51 -13.69
C GLU A 48 0.29 -28.94 -15.01
N VAL A 49 -0.41 -28.75 -16.14
CA VAL A 49 0.14 -29.06 -17.46
C VAL A 49 1.39 -28.22 -17.75
N ILE A 50 1.36 -26.92 -17.47
CA ILE A 50 2.54 -26.05 -17.63
C ILE A 50 3.71 -26.52 -16.78
N GLN A 51 3.46 -26.85 -15.51
CA GLN A 51 4.49 -27.37 -14.60
C GLN A 51 5.13 -28.66 -15.11
N HIS A 52 4.30 -29.59 -15.54
CA HIS A 52 4.74 -30.88 -16.03
C HIS A 52 5.54 -30.76 -17.35
N GLU A 53 4.99 -30.07 -18.34
CA GLU A 53 5.56 -30.00 -19.68
C GLU A 53 6.85 -29.16 -19.74
N LEU A 54 6.96 -28.10 -18.91
CA LEU A 54 8.12 -27.21 -18.88
C LEU A 54 9.10 -27.54 -17.75
N GLY A 55 8.74 -28.41 -16.78
CA GLY A 55 9.53 -28.63 -15.57
C GLY A 55 9.78 -27.35 -14.78
N ALA A 56 8.84 -26.41 -14.81
CA ALA A 56 8.95 -25.07 -14.25
C ALA A 56 8.05 -24.88 -13.03
N THR A 57 8.47 -24.04 -12.09
CA THR A 57 7.57 -23.54 -11.05
C THR A 57 6.61 -22.53 -11.66
N VAL A 58 5.32 -22.61 -11.32
CA VAL A 58 4.34 -21.60 -11.72
C VAL A 58 3.97 -20.70 -10.51
N LEU A 59 4.14 -19.40 -10.67
CA LEU A 59 3.73 -18.37 -9.72
C LEU A 59 2.52 -17.66 -10.28
N ALA A 60 1.35 -17.81 -9.64
CA ALA A 60 0.13 -17.13 -10.04
C ALA A 60 -0.21 -15.98 -9.05
N LEU A 61 -0.35 -14.76 -9.57
CA LEU A 61 -0.80 -13.62 -8.78
C LEU A 61 -2.33 -13.56 -8.79
N HIS A 62 -2.92 -13.54 -7.58
CA HIS A 62 -4.34 -13.52 -7.42
C HIS A 62 -4.79 -12.44 -6.43
N HIS A 63 -5.83 -11.69 -6.77
CA HIS A 63 -6.38 -10.68 -5.88
C HIS A 63 -7.20 -11.31 -4.74
N THR A 64 -7.22 -10.65 -3.58
CA THR A 64 -8.13 -11.00 -2.48
C THR A 64 -9.57 -10.58 -2.80
N GLY A 65 -10.55 -11.18 -2.14
CA GLY A 65 -11.97 -10.81 -2.27
C GLY A 65 -12.25 -9.37 -1.82
N HIS A 66 -13.24 -8.73 -2.44
CA HIS A 66 -13.64 -7.36 -2.06
C HIS A 66 -14.27 -7.29 -0.66
N GLY A 67 -15.11 -8.27 -0.30
CA GLY A 67 -15.81 -8.32 1.00
C GLY A 67 -15.01 -9.03 2.08
N ASP A 68 -14.25 -10.04 1.72
CA ASP A 68 -13.41 -10.83 2.63
C ASP A 68 -11.96 -10.85 2.11
N LYS A 69 -11.12 -10.04 2.72
CA LYS A 69 -9.68 -9.96 2.41
C LYS A 69 -8.85 -11.06 3.06
N SER A 70 -9.48 -11.98 3.81
CA SER A 70 -8.77 -13.08 4.46
C SER A 70 -8.40 -14.20 3.48
N ARG A 71 -9.10 -14.30 2.35
CA ARG A 71 -8.91 -15.33 1.33
C ARG A 71 -8.76 -14.74 -0.08
N SER A 72 -8.25 -15.58 -1.00
CA SER A 72 -8.23 -15.28 -2.42
C SER A 72 -9.64 -15.09 -2.97
N ARG A 73 -9.79 -14.27 -3.99
CA ARG A 73 -11.04 -14.01 -4.70
C ARG A 73 -11.42 -15.26 -5.52
N GLY A 74 -12.73 -15.50 -5.71
CA GLY A 74 -13.22 -16.57 -6.55
C GLY A 74 -13.45 -17.89 -5.81
N SER A 75 -13.34 -19.00 -6.53
CA SER A 75 -13.58 -20.34 -6.02
C SER A 75 -12.56 -20.78 -4.96
N SER A 76 -13.00 -21.54 -3.95
CA SER A 76 -12.12 -22.15 -2.95
C SER A 76 -11.14 -23.18 -3.54
N VAL A 77 -11.36 -23.65 -4.75
CA VAL A 77 -10.48 -24.55 -5.50
C VAL A 77 -9.07 -23.96 -5.63
N PHE A 78 -8.94 -22.65 -5.84
CA PHE A 78 -7.62 -22.03 -5.96
C PHE A 78 -6.74 -22.28 -4.73
N GLY A 79 -7.28 -22.06 -3.51
CA GLY A 79 -6.54 -22.36 -2.30
C GLY A 79 -6.36 -23.86 -2.03
N ALA A 80 -7.28 -24.70 -2.51
CA ALA A 80 -7.20 -26.15 -2.33
C ALA A 80 -6.10 -26.81 -3.17
N ASP A 81 -5.95 -26.36 -4.43
CA ASP A 81 -5.09 -27.03 -5.42
C ASP A 81 -3.63 -26.54 -5.43
N VAL A 82 -3.35 -25.34 -4.89
CA VAL A 82 -1.96 -24.83 -4.85
C VAL A 82 -1.14 -25.53 -3.75
N ASP A 83 0.15 -25.70 -4.00
CA ASP A 83 1.09 -26.27 -3.01
C ASP A 83 1.49 -25.25 -1.96
N THR A 84 1.67 -24.00 -2.36
CA THR A 84 2.06 -22.89 -1.50
C THR A 84 1.17 -21.68 -1.75
N GLU A 85 0.64 -21.08 -0.68
CA GLU A 85 -0.07 -19.80 -0.74
C GLU A 85 0.60 -18.78 0.18
N ILE A 86 0.92 -17.61 -0.38
CA ILE A 86 1.50 -16.50 0.38
C ILE A 86 0.62 -15.28 0.20
N LYS A 87 0.06 -14.79 1.29
CA LYS A 87 -0.71 -13.56 1.33
C LYS A 87 0.21 -12.36 1.50
N LEU A 88 0.07 -11.38 0.61
CA LEU A 88 0.74 -10.11 0.68
C LEU A 88 -0.25 -9.04 1.16
N GLU A 89 0.12 -8.32 2.21
CA GLU A 89 -0.68 -7.21 2.72
C GLU A 89 0.17 -5.94 2.75
N ARG A 90 -0.25 -4.95 1.98
CA ARG A 90 0.32 -3.60 2.03
C ARG A 90 -0.63 -2.70 2.79
N ARG A 91 -0.13 -1.96 3.77
CA ARG A 91 -0.91 -0.90 4.41
C ARG A 91 -0.83 0.37 3.60
N GLU A 92 -1.94 1.13 3.60
CA GLU A 92 -2.02 2.38 2.86
C GLU A 92 -0.85 3.31 3.21
N LYS A 93 -0.30 3.96 2.18
CA LYS A 93 0.81 4.92 2.26
C LYS A 93 2.14 4.39 2.84
N ASN A 94 2.30 3.09 2.96
CA ASN A 94 3.55 2.49 3.40
C ASN A 94 4.13 1.59 2.31
N HIS A 95 5.43 1.71 2.09
CA HIS A 95 6.17 0.86 1.14
C HIS A 95 6.53 -0.51 1.73
N THR A 96 6.16 -0.78 3.00
CA THR A 96 6.39 -2.06 3.65
C THR A 96 5.20 -3.00 3.44
N ILE A 97 5.51 -4.23 3.05
CA ILE A 97 4.55 -5.28 2.74
C ILE A 97 4.82 -6.45 3.69
N SER A 98 3.78 -6.94 4.36
CA SER A 98 3.87 -8.20 5.11
C SER A 98 3.54 -9.37 4.21
N LEU A 99 4.28 -10.46 4.39
CA LEU A 99 4.07 -11.74 3.74
C LEU A 99 3.69 -12.75 4.81
N THR A 100 2.52 -13.36 4.65
CA THR A 100 2.04 -14.44 5.52
C THR A 100 1.89 -15.71 4.68
N MET A 101 2.56 -16.78 5.05
CA MET A 101 2.32 -18.09 4.44
C MET A 101 1.02 -18.62 5.00
N THR A 102 0.04 -18.85 4.14
CA THR A 102 -1.31 -19.33 4.50
C THR A 102 -1.48 -20.81 4.18
N LYS A 103 -0.61 -21.35 3.33
CA LYS A 103 -0.54 -22.78 3.00
C LYS A 103 0.87 -23.16 2.58
N GLN A 104 1.30 -24.33 3.02
CA GLN A 104 2.50 -25.04 2.54
C GLN A 104 2.23 -26.55 2.61
N LYS A 105 2.33 -27.26 1.48
CA LYS A 105 1.98 -28.68 1.41
C LYS A 105 3.11 -29.60 1.88
N ASP A 106 4.31 -29.41 1.31
CA ASP A 106 5.40 -30.38 1.45
C ASP A 106 6.58 -29.88 2.30
N ALA A 107 6.39 -28.78 3.05
CA ALA A 107 7.39 -28.24 3.95
C ALA A 107 6.72 -27.56 5.16
N ALA A 108 7.52 -27.20 6.16
CA ALA A 108 7.02 -26.47 7.32
C ALA A 108 6.58 -25.04 6.92
N GLU A 109 5.45 -24.61 7.44
CA GLU A 109 5.00 -23.23 7.31
C GLU A 109 5.95 -22.26 8.03
N TRP A 110 5.94 -21.01 7.62
CA TRP A 110 6.71 -20.00 8.33
C TRP A 110 6.14 -19.75 9.71
N GLU A 111 6.93 -19.88 10.73
CA GLU A 111 6.51 -19.59 12.13
C GLU A 111 6.10 -18.12 12.31
N LYS A 112 6.68 -17.20 11.53
CA LYS A 112 6.45 -15.75 11.63
C LYS A 112 6.26 -15.13 10.26
N LYS A 113 5.47 -14.06 10.21
CA LYS A 113 5.37 -13.20 9.04
C LYS A 113 6.75 -12.69 8.62
N LYS A 114 6.95 -12.57 7.32
CA LYS A 114 8.11 -11.88 6.74
C LYS A 114 7.70 -10.51 6.24
N TYR A 115 8.66 -9.62 6.13
CA TYR A 115 8.42 -8.25 5.71
C TYR A 115 9.40 -7.85 4.64
N ILE A 116 8.92 -7.11 3.64
CA ILE A 116 9.73 -6.46 2.61
C ILE A 116 9.35 -4.99 2.54
N ARG A 117 10.31 -4.14 2.19
CA ARG A 117 10.09 -2.72 1.91
C ARG A 117 10.51 -2.41 0.48
N LEU A 118 9.72 -1.59 -0.19
CA LEU A 118 10.07 -1.07 -1.50
C LEU A 118 10.85 0.23 -1.32
N ASN A 119 12.13 0.21 -1.63
CA ASN A 119 12.99 1.39 -1.61
C ASN A 119 13.07 2.00 -3.00
N GLU A 120 12.92 3.31 -3.06
CA GLU A 120 13.15 4.07 -4.27
C GLU A 120 14.66 4.09 -4.58
N VAL A 121 15.00 3.83 -5.83
CA VAL A 121 16.36 3.93 -6.36
C VAL A 121 16.36 4.77 -7.63
N HIS A 122 17.33 5.65 -7.76
CA HIS A 122 17.54 6.42 -8.98
C HIS A 122 18.30 5.58 -10.00
N LEU A 123 17.70 5.38 -11.18
CA LEU A 123 18.35 4.72 -12.32
C LEU A 123 19.11 5.74 -13.16
N THR A 124 18.56 6.94 -13.29
CA THR A 124 19.17 8.13 -13.91
C THR A 124 18.80 9.36 -13.08
N LEU A 125 19.24 10.56 -13.47
CA LEU A 125 18.84 11.81 -12.84
C LEU A 125 17.33 12.07 -12.90
N GLU A 126 16.63 11.51 -13.90
CA GLU A 126 15.18 11.72 -14.12
C GLU A 126 14.33 10.47 -13.91
N THR A 127 14.95 9.29 -13.84
CA THR A 127 14.22 8.02 -13.77
C THR A 127 14.43 7.34 -12.43
N LYS A 128 13.33 6.99 -11.78
CA LYS A 128 13.32 6.26 -10.51
C LYS A 128 12.67 4.88 -10.68
N SER A 129 13.05 3.96 -9.85
CA SER A 129 12.46 2.62 -9.74
C SER A 129 12.35 2.22 -8.27
N LEU A 130 11.68 1.09 -8.01
CA LEU A 130 11.53 0.54 -6.67
C LEU A 130 12.27 -0.81 -6.59
N VAL A 131 13.02 -1.00 -5.52
CA VAL A 131 13.71 -2.26 -5.22
C VAL A 131 13.17 -2.82 -3.92
N ALA A 132 12.78 -4.10 -3.94
CA ALA A 132 12.35 -4.80 -2.75
C ALA A 132 13.56 -5.19 -1.90
N ILE A 133 13.56 -4.77 -0.64
CA ILE A 133 14.55 -5.15 0.37
C ILE A 133 13.89 -5.81 1.57
N LYS A 134 14.67 -6.59 2.32
CA LYS A 134 14.19 -7.19 3.57
C LYS A 134 13.85 -6.09 4.57
N ALA A 135 12.71 -6.21 5.22
CA ALA A 135 12.28 -5.33 6.30
C ALA A 135 12.00 -6.12 7.59
N THR A 136 11.82 -5.41 8.68
CA THR A 136 11.47 -5.97 9.99
C THR A 136 10.00 -5.72 10.33
N GLU A 137 9.49 -6.40 11.36
CA GLU A 137 8.13 -6.17 11.85
C GLU A 137 7.92 -4.72 12.34
N ASN A 138 8.96 -4.10 12.89
CA ASN A 138 8.87 -2.74 13.41
C ASN A 138 8.70 -1.68 12.32
N GLU A 139 9.16 -1.99 11.09
CA GLU A 139 8.98 -1.14 9.91
C GLU A 139 7.59 -1.31 9.28
N TYR A 140 6.79 -2.30 9.75
CA TYR A 140 5.43 -2.54 9.31
C TYR A 140 4.46 -1.95 10.34
N PRO A 141 3.60 -0.99 9.98
CA PRO A 141 2.72 -0.31 10.93
C PRO A 141 1.80 -1.28 11.66
N LYS A 142 1.76 -1.19 12.98
CA LYS A 142 0.84 -1.96 13.83
C LYS A 142 -0.51 -1.24 13.87
N GLY A 143 -1.59 -1.94 13.51
CA GLY A 143 -2.96 -1.39 13.49
C GLY A 143 -3.30 -0.60 12.23
N ASP A 144 -4.48 0.02 12.20
CA ASP A 144 -4.93 0.86 11.09
C ASP A 144 -4.29 2.26 11.10
N LYS A 145 -3.43 2.54 12.06
CA LYS A 145 -2.73 3.82 12.16
C LYS A 145 -1.46 3.77 11.33
N TYR A 146 -1.46 4.53 10.26
CA TYR A 146 -0.26 4.90 9.53
C TYR A 146 0.72 5.61 10.49
N HIS A 147 1.96 5.10 10.55
CA HIS A 147 3.05 5.82 11.19
C HIS A 147 3.90 6.42 10.06
N PRO A 148 3.82 7.73 9.84
CA PRO A 148 4.60 8.38 8.79
C PRO A 148 6.10 8.22 9.06
N THR A 149 6.87 8.06 7.98
CA THR A 149 8.33 8.21 8.03
C THR A 149 8.71 9.65 8.35
N GLU A 150 9.95 9.94 8.71
CA GLU A 150 10.39 11.32 8.91
C GLU A 150 10.09 12.21 7.69
N GLY A 151 10.35 11.72 6.47
CA GLY A 151 10.03 12.42 5.24
C GLY A 151 8.53 12.64 5.02
N ASP A 152 7.69 11.64 5.35
CA ASP A 152 6.22 11.79 5.28
C ASP A 152 5.71 12.79 6.33
N GLN A 153 6.38 12.88 7.49
CA GLN A 153 6.05 13.85 8.54
C GLN A 153 6.43 15.26 8.11
N GLU A 154 7.60 15.42 7.51
CA GLU A 154 8.06 16.71 6.95
C GLU A 154 7.13 17.19 5.84
N GLU A 155 6.76 16.33 4.89
CA GLU A 155 5.82 16.66 3.82
C GLU A 155 4.43 17.01 4.37
N ALA A 156 3.92 16.23 5.31
CA ALA A 156 2.63 16.49 5.95
C ALA A 156 2.65 17.79 6.76
N THR A 157 3.76 18.08 7.45
CA THR A 157 3.94 19.31 8.21
C THR A 157 4.06 20.51 7.27
N SER A 158 4.80 20.41 6.17
CA SER A 158 4.89 21.43 5.13
C SER A 158 3.52 21.75 4.54
N THR A 159 2.76 20.74 4.16
CA THR A 159 1.39 20.89 3.65
C THR A 159 0.47 21.55 4.68
N LEU A 160 0.57 21.17 5.95
CA LEU A 160 -0.24 21.76 7.01
C LEU A 160 0.12 23.26 7.22
N ASN A 161 1.40 23.61 7.18
CA ASN A 161 1.85 25.01 7.23
C ASN A 161 1.21 25.85 6.11
N GLU A 162 1.27 25.35 4.87
CA GLU A 162 0.70 26.04 3.70
C GLU A 162 -0.81 26.26 3.87
N VAL A 163 -1.56 25.20 4.21
CA VAL A 163 -3.01 25.29 4.35
C VAL A 163 -3.42 26.21 5.50
N VAL A 164 -2.69 26.23 6.61
CA VAL A 164 -2.95 27.17 7.71
C VAL A 164 -2.73 28.61 7.27
N ILE A 165 -1.62 28.91 6.60
CA ILE A 165 -1.31 30.24 6.10
C ILE A 165 -2.36 30.70 5.08
N GLU A 166 -2.70 29.87 4.10
CA GLU A 166 -3.75 30.14 3.11
C GLU A 166 -5.13 30.36 3.73
N THR A 167 -5.43 29.70 4.85
CA THR A 167 -6.68 29.89 5.59
C THR A 167 -6.74 31.25 6.28
N LEU A 168 -5.59 31.77 6.70
CA LEU A 168 -5.47 33.07 7.38
C LEU A 168 -5.49 34.26 6.41
N GLU A 169 -4.93 34.12 5.22
CA GLU A 169 -4.70 35.20 4.25
C GLU A 169 -5.97 35.99 3.83
N PRO A 170 -7.13 35.37 3.58
CA PRO A 170 -8.31 36.08 3.07
C PRO A 170 -8.87 37.14 4.03
N ASP A 171 -8.68 36.95 5.33
CA ASP A 171 -9.14 37.90 6.35
C ASP A 171 -8.10 38.06 7.46
N LYS A 172 -7.18 38.99 7.24
CA LYS A 172 -6.06 39.29 8.15
C LYS A 172 -6.49 39.89 9.50
N SER A 173 -7.72 40.33 9.63
CA SER A 173 -8.27 40.89 10.87
C SER A 173 -8.90 39.84 11.78
N LYS A 174 -9.16 38.65 11.23
CA LYS A 174 -9.86 37.58 11.93
C LYS A 174 -8.91 36.82 12.88
N LYS A 175 -9.38 36.64 14.10
CA LYS A 175 -8.75 35.76 15.08
C LYS A 175 -9.44 34.39 15.08
N TRP A 176 -8.66 33.35 14.97
CA TRP A 176 -9.14 31.97 14.86
C TRP A 176 -8.81 31.18 16.14
N SER A 177 -9.81 30.63 16.79
CA SER A 177 -9.55 29.61 17.82
C SER A 177 -9.01 28.32 17.18
N ASN A 178 -8.31 27.48 17.93
CA ASN A 178 -7.86 26.18 17.45
C ASN A 178 -9.00 25.31 16.89
N ASN A 179 -10.22 25.44 17.46
CA ASN A 179 -11.39 24.72 16.95
C ASN A 179 -11.80 25.20 15.55
N ALA A 180 -11.94 26.53 15.40
CA ALA A 180 -12.33 27.13 14.12
C ALA A 180 -11.28 26.90 13.04
N MET A 181 -10.00 27.02 13.38
CA MET A 181 -8.88 26.72 12.47
C MET A 181 -8.90 25.24 12.06
N ALA A 182 -9.08 24.31 13.00
CA ALA A 182 -9.14 22.89 12.70
C ALA A 182 -10.31 22.53 11.77
N GLU A 183 -11.46 23.17 11.93
CA GLU A 183 -12.62 22.95 11.06
C GLU A 183 -12.41 23.53 9.66
N ALA A 184 -11.73 24.64 9.53
CA ALA A 184 -11.42 25.25 8.24
C ALA A 184 -10.36 24.43 7.47
N VAL A 185 -9.26 24.10 8.12
CA VAL A 185 -8.16 23.33 7.56
C VAL A 185 -8.59 21.91 7.16
N ALA A 186 -9.45 21.26 7.94
CA ALA A 186 -9.95 19.92 7.63
C ALA A 186 -10.81 19.85 6.35
N LYS A 187 -11.25 21.00 5.81
CA LYS A 187 -12.00 21.07 4.53
C LYS A 187 -11.09 21.03 3.31
N ASP A 188 -9.80 21.33 3.48
CA ASP A 188 -8.84 21.27 2.39
C ASP A 188 -8.57 19.83 1.96
N ALA A 189 -8.63 19.57 0.64
CA ALA A 189 -8.46 18.23 0.08
C ALA A 189 -7.06 17.64 0.30
N ARG A 190 -6.04 18.46 0.56
CA ARG A 190 -4.68 18.05 0.89
C ARG A 190 -4.57 17.45 2.30
N ILE A 191 -5.50 17.82 3.20
CA ILE A 191 -5.50 17.38 4.60
C ILE A 191 -6.30 16.09 4.73
N LYS A 192 -5.65 15.03 5.19
CA LYS A 192 -6.23 13.67 5.29
C LYS A 192 -6.67 13.28 6.70
N ILE A 193 -6.62 14.20 7.65
CA ILE A 193 -7.00 13.98 9.04
C ILE A 193 -8.20 14.86 9.43
N GLY A 194 -9.02 14.35 10.33
CA GLY A 194 -10.24 15.07 10.77
C GLY A 194 -9.93 16.23 11.71
N SER A 195 -10.85 17.20 11.80
CA SER A 195 -10.73 18.40 12.64
C SER A 195 -10.44 18.08 14.12
N SER A 196 -10.93 16.98 14.65
CA SER A 196 -10.66 16.56 16.03
C SER A 196 -9.18 16.23 16.27
N GLN A 197 -8.55 15.52 15.33
CA GLN A 197 -7.12 15.20 15.42
C GLN A 197 -6.23 16.43 15.18
N LEU A 198 -6.61 17.28 14.22
CA LEU A 198 -5.94 18.56 13.98
C LEU A 198 -5.91 19.41 15.25
N ARG A 199 -7.06 19.58 15.90
CA ARG A 199 -7.19 20.38 17.13
C ARG A 199 -6.38 19.84 18.30
N GLN A 200 -6.44 18.51 18.54
CA GLN A 200 -5.87 17.91 19.74
C GLN A 200 -4.34 17.85 19.71
N LYS A 201 -3.76 17.71 18.54
CA LYS A 201 -2.34 17.46 18.43
C LYS A 201 -1.64 18.43 17.45
N HIS A 202 -1.97 18.36 16.18
CA HIS A 202 -1.15 18.92 15.13
C HIS A 202 -1.10 20.45 15.07
N LEU A 203 -2.22 21.13 15.23
CA LEU A 203 -2.24 22.61 15.19
C LEU A 203 -1.54 23.22 16.38
N LYS A 204 -1.69 22.63 17.58
CA LYS A 204 -1.00 23.13 18.77
C LYS A 204 0.51 22.95 18.64
N GLU A 205 0.97 21.75 18.26
CA GLU A 205 2.40 21.47 18.02
C GLU A 205 2.99 22.40 16.96
N LEU A 206 2.25 22.62 15.85
CA LEU A 206 2.65 23.50 14.77
C LEU A 206 2.81 24.95 15.25
N GLY A 207 1.88 25.45 16.05
CA GLY A 207 1.94 26.82 16.57
C GLY A 207 3.01 27.04 17.63
N GLU A 208 3.31 26.04 18.43
CA GLU A 208 4.32 26.09 19.49
C GLU A 208 5.76 25.87 18.97
N ASP A 209 5.93 25.29 17.79
CA ASP A 209 7.23 25.04 17.18
C ASP A 209 7.68 26.26 16.36
N SER A 210 8.55 27.09 16.93
CA SER A 210 9.09 28.31 16.27
C SER A 210 9.88 28.05 14.99
N SER A 211 10.24 26.80 14.68
CA SER A 211 10.87 26.43 13.42
C SER A 211 9.88 26.36 12.24
N GLN A 212 8.59 26.28 12.54
CA GLN A 212 7.53 26.15 11.53
C GLN A 212 7.07 27.51 10.98
N PRO A 213 6.91 27.66 9.65
CA PRO A 213 6.48 28.91 9.04
C PRO A 213 5.14 29.45 9.57
N ALA A 214 4.19 28.58 9.88
CA ALA A 214 2.88 29.00 10.39
C ALA A 214 2.92 29.45 11.85
N SER A 215 3.93 29.10 12.65
CA SER A 215 4.01 29.43 14.06
C SER A 215 3.99 30.94 14.35
N GLN A 216 4.52 31.76 13.41
CA GLN A 216 4.47 33.22 13.52
C GLN A 216 3.06 33.82 13.61
N TYR A 217 2.06 33.05 13.24
CA TYR A 217 0.65 33.44 13.28
C TYR A 217 -0.09 32.87 14.52
N TYR A 218 0.63 32.14 15.39
CA TYR A 218 0.05 31.56 16.60
C TYR A 218 0.47 32.35 17.84
N ASN A 219 -0.51 32.85 18.56
CA ASN A 219 -0.28 33.56 19.81
C ASN A 219 -0.24 32.57 20.97
N LEU A 220 0.93 32.42 21.59
CA LEU A 220 1.18 31.47 22.68
C LEU A 220 0.42 31.79 23.96
N GLU A 221 0.10 33.07 24.22
CA GLU A 221 -0.62 33.47 25.43
C GLU A 221 -2.11 33.16 25.33
N THR A 222 -2.71 33.43 24.17
CA THR A 222 -4.14 33.27 23.94
C THR A 222 -4.53 31.94 23.30
N GLY A 223 -3.54 31.22 22.72
CA GLY A 223 -3.78 29.98 21.96
C GLY A 223 -4.59 30.20 20.69
N MET A 224 -4.51 31.39 20.09
CA MET A 224 -5.26 31.77 18.88
C MET A 224 -4.35 31.99 17.68
N TRP A 225 -4.92 31.72 16.50
CA TRP A 225 -4.29 31.98 15.23
C TRP A 225 -4.73 33.35 14.69
N CYS A 226 -3.79 34.20 14.30
CA CYS A 226 -4.09 35.53 13.75
C CYS A 226 -2.97 35.97 12.79
N TYR A 227 -3.32 36.80 11.80
CA TYR A 227 -2.39 37.41 10.85
C TYR A 227 -1.91 38.75 11.40
N GLY A 228 -0.72 38.74 12.02
CA GLY A 228 -0.08 39.95 12.51
C GLY A 228 -0.77 40.63 13.68
N ASP A 229 -0.24 40.46 14.84
CA ASP A 229 -0.09 41.32 16.01
C ASP A 229 0.54 40.43 17.11
N ASN A 230 1.84 40.31 17.05
CA ASN A 230 2.66 39.95 18.21
C ASN A 230 3.14 41.19 18.88
#